data_ce261372d70ddc5d1a2bb7c1f4e62a16
#
_entry.id   ce261372d70ddc5d1a2bb7c1f4e62a16
#
_cell.length_a   1.000
_cell.length_b   1.000
_cell.length_c   1.000
_cell.angle_alpha   90.00
_cell.angle_beta   90.00
_cell.angle_gamma   90.00
#
_symmetry.space_group_name_H-M   'P 1'
#
loop_
_entity.id
_entity.type
_entity.pdbx_description
1 polymer ?
#
loop_
_entity_poly.entity_id
_entity_poly.type
_entity_poly.pdbx_seq_one_letter_code
_entity_poly.pdbx_strand_id
1 'polypeptide(L)'
;MNAAMTGRLTTPLVREEGGLRPATWDEALERAAEGLRRARLQDATKSFGIFSCSKATNEMNFLAQKFARQVMGSNNIDSCNRT
;
A
#
# COMPACT_ATOMS: atom_id res chain seq x y z
N MET A 1 20.16 -1.08 18.20
CA MET A 1 18.84 -1.12 18.47
C MET A 1 18.12 -1.57 17.28
N ASN A 2 17.29 -2.26 17.51
CA ASN A 2 16.53 -2.73 16.41
C ASN A 2 15.21 -1.99 16.40
N ALA A 3 14.40 -2.30 15.43
CA ALA A 3 13.14 -1.61 15.28
C ALA A 3 12.26 -1.77 16.51
N ALA A 4 12.35 -2.87 17.20
CA ALA A 4 11.53 -3.09 18.37
C ALA A 4 11.82 -2.08 19.45
N MET A 5 13.08 -1.69 19.61
CA MET A 5 13.44 -0.75 20.66
C MET A 5 13.08 0.68 20.29
N THR A 6 13.12 1.03 19.02
CA THR A 6 12.73 2.38 18.60
C THR A 6 11.28 2.47 18.22
N GLY A 7 10.61 1.33 18.07
CA GLY A 7 9.23 1.33 17.59
C GLY A 7 9.09 1.50 16.09
N ARG A 8 10.19 1.57 15.35
CA ARG A 8 10.13 1.70 13.90
C ARG A 8 10.63 0.45 13.22
N LEU A 9 9.90 0.03 12.21
CA LEU A 9 10.33 -1.08 11.37
C LEU A 9 11.39 -0.60 10.40
N THR A 10 12.47 -1.35 10.31
CA THR A 10 13.52 -1.07 9.34
C THR A 10 13.60 -2.14 8.26
N THR A 11 12.79 -3.17 8.36
CA THR A 11 12.76 -4.27 7.42
C THR A 11 11.30 -4.60 7.13
N PRO A 12 10.95 -4.87 5.86
CA PRO A 12 9.58 -5.26 5.56
C PRO A 12 9.22 -6.58 6.21
N LEU A 13 7.95 -6.75 6.52
CA LEU A 13 7.43 -7.98 7.09
C LEU A 13 6.38 -8.55 6.16
N VAL A 14 6.37 -9.87 6.00
CA VAL A 14 5.32 -10.54 5.24
C VAL A 14 4.62 -11.54 6.15
N ARG A 15 3.37 -11.82 5.84
CA ARG A 15 2.57 -12.72 6.66
C ARG A 15 2.85 -14.17 6.28
N GLU A 16 3.09 -14.96 7.29
CA GLU A 16 3.19 -16.40 7.15
C GLU A 16 2.23 -17.03 8.13
N GLU A 17 2.16 -18.35 8.12
CA GLU A 17 1.17 -19.04 8.94
C GLU A 17 1.27 -18.71 10.41
N GLY A 18 2.41 -18.53 10.94
CA GLY A 18 2.58 -18.26 12.35
C GLY A 18 2.63 -16.79 12.72
N GLY A 19 2.42 -15.89 11.77
CA GLY A 19 2.50 -14.47 12.04
C GLY A 19 3.29 -13.75 10.98
N LEU A 20 4.01 -12.72 11.37
CA LEU A 20 4.80 -11.92 10.45
C LEU A 20 6.26 -12.33 10.54
N ARG A 21 6.94 -12.37 9.40
CA ARG A 21 8.38 -12.64 9.37
C ARG A 21 9.09 -11.58 8.55
N PRO A 22 10.36 -11.30 8.86
CA PRO A 22 11.13 -10.37 8.04
C PRO A 22 11.30 -10.88 6.61
N ALA A 23 11.33 -9.97 5.67
CA ALA A 23 11.46 -10.30 4.25
C ALA A 23 12.33 -9.27 3.58
N THR A 24 12.82 -9.62 2.38
CA THR A 24 13.53 -8.66 1.57
C THR A 24 12.52 -7.71 0.93
N TRP A 25 13.01 -6.56 0.48
CA TRP A 25 12.14 -5.63 -0.23
C TRP A 25 11.58 -6.24 -1.50
N ASP A 26 12.39 -7.05 -2.20
CA ASP A 26 11.91 -7.70 -3.41
C ASP A 26 10.73 -8.62 -3.10
N GLU A 27 10.84 -9.41 -2.05
CA GLU A 27 9.76 -10.31 -1.68
C GLU A 27 8.53 -9.55 -1.22
N ALA A 28 8.71 -8.50 -0.43
CA ALA A 28 7.58 -7.74 0.07
C ALA A 28 6.83 -7.04 -1.06
N LEU A 29 7.57 -6.45 -1.98
CA LEU A 29 6.94 -5.77 -3.12
C LEU A 29 6.24 -6.75 -4.03
N GLU A 30 6.81 -7.94 -4.20
CA GLU A 30 6.18 -8.96 -5.03
C GLU A 30 4.86 -9.42 -4.41
N ARG A 31 4.83 -9.60 -3.09
CA ARG A 31 3.61 -9.95 -2.39
C ARG A 31 2.54 -8.89 -2.53
N ALA A 32 2.94 -7.63 -2.37
CA ALA A 32 2.01 -6.52 -2.51
C ALA A 32 1.46 -6.43 -3.93
N ALA A 33 2.33 -6.57 -4.92
CA ALA A 33 1.89 -6.49 -6.31
C ALA A 33 0.93 -7.63 -6.66
N GLU A 34 1.19 -8.82 -6.13
CA GLU A 34 0.32 -9.96 -6.39
C GLU A 34 -1.06 -9.75 -5.78
N GLY A 35 -1.11 -9.22 -4.56
CA GLY A 35 -2.39 -8.93 -3.92
C GLY A 35 -3.19 -7.88 -4.66
N LEU A 36 -2.52 -6.84 -5.10
CA LEU A 36 -3.19 -5.78 -5.86
C LEU A 36 -3.66 -6.28 -7.22
N ARG A 37 -2.86 -7.14 -7.86
CA ARG A 37 -3.28 -7.70 -9.14
C ARG A 37 -4.52 -8.55 -9.01
N ARG A 38 -4.61 -9.34 -7.93
CA ARG A 38 -5.79 -10.15 -7.71
C ARG A 38 -7.02 -9.30 -7.47
N ALA A 39 -6.87 -8.22 -6.72
CA ALA A 39 -7.99 -7.32 -6.49
C ALA A 39 -8.45 -6.69 -7.80
N ARG A 40 -7.51 -6.30 -8.65
CA ARG A 40 -7.84 -5.70 -9.93
C ARG A 40 -8.58 -6.66 -10.83
N LEU A 41 -8.16 -7.93 -10.83
CA LEU A 41 -8.81 -8.93 -11.67
C LEU A 41 -10.23 -9.23 -11.21
N GLN A 42 -10.51 -9.07 -9.93
CA GLN A 42 -11.87 -9.29 -9.46
C GLN A 42 -12.79 -8.15 -9.85
N ASP A 43 -12.50 -6.96 -9.41
CA ASP A 43 -13.28 -5.77 -9.77
C ASP A 43 -12.66 -4.60 -9.03
N ALA A 44 -11.79 -3.87 -9.70
CA ALA A 44 -11.04 -2.80 -9.05
C ALA A 44 -11.95 -1.72 -8.50
N THR A 45 -13.12 -1.50 -9.10
CA THR A 45 -14.02 -0.46 -8.60
C THR A 45 -14.62 -0.81 -7.26
N LYS A 46 -14.59 -2.08 -6.88
CA LYS A 46 -15.17 -2.52 -5.61
C LYS A 46 -14.14 -3.08 -4.64
N SER A 47 -12.98 -3.50 -5.13
CA SER A 47 -11.99 -4.14 -4.27
C SER A 47 -10.76 -3.30 -4.03
N PHE A 48 -10.69 -2.08 -4.56
CA PHE A 48 -9.54 -1.22 -4.35
C PHE A 48 -9.96 0.18 -3.97
N GLY A 49 -9.33 0.72 -2.98
CA GLY A 49 -9.49 2.11 -2.59
C GLY A 49 -8.20 2.61 -1.99
N ILE A 50 -7.99 3.91 -1.99
CA ILE A 50 -6.79 4.49 -1.43
C ILE A 50 -7.13 5.80 -0.74
N PHE A 51 -6.54 6.02 0.42
CA PHE A 51 -6.60 7.30 1.10
C PHE A 51 -5.30 8.03 0.89
N SER A 52 -5.41 9.24 0.37
CA SER A 52 -4.27 10.13 0.23
C SER A 52 -4.29 11.09 1.40
N CYS A 53 -3.16 11.71 1.69
CA CYS A 53 -3.05 12.52 2.89
C CYS A 53 -2.74 13.96 2.55
N SER A 54 -3.38 14.90 3.27
CA SER A 54 -3.13 16.31 3.04
C SER A 54 -1.71 16.70 3.45
N LYS A 55 -1.07 15.93 4.30
CA LYS A 55 0.29 16.23 4.74
C LYS A 55 1.35 15.59 3.87
N ALA A 56 0.95 14.82 2.88
CA ALA A 56 1.90 14.29 1.92
C ALA A 56 2.24 15.36 0.90
N THR A 57 3.35 15.16 0.19
CA THR A 57 3.73 16.11 -0.85
C THR A 57 2.77 16.03 -2.02
N ASN A 58 2.79 17.08 -2.85
CA ASN A 58 1.98 17.08 -4.05
C ASN A 58 2.38 15.96 -4.99
N GLU A 59 3.68 15.66 -5.05
CA GLU A 59 4.16 14.57 -5.88
C GLU A 59 3.60 13.24 -5.42
N MET A 60 3.59 13.02 -4.11
CA MET A 60 3.08 11.76 -3.57
C MET A 60 1.59 11.61 -3.87
N ASN A 61 0.81 12.67 -3.68
CA ASN A 61 -0.61 12.62 -3.95
C ASN A 61 -0.90 12.40 -5.43
N PHE A 62 -0.10 13.03 -6.30
CA PHE A 62 -0.23 12.83 -7.73
C PHE A 62 0.01 11.37 -8.10
N LEU A 63 1.08 10.78 -7.54
CA LEU A 63 1.40 9.39 -7.83
C LEU A 63 0.33 8.46 -7.32
N ALA A 64 -0.23 8.75 -6.14
CA ALA A 64 -1.29 7.91 -5.60
C ALA A 64 -2.52 7.93 -6.51
N GLN A 65 -2.89 9.10 -7.00
CA GLN A 65 -4.02 9.21 -7.89
C GLN A 65 -3.76 8.51 -9.22
N LYS A 66 -2.56 8.68 -9.76
CA LYS A 66 -2.20 8.03 -11.01
C LYS A 66 -2.20 6.52 -10.85
N PHE A 67 -1.70 6.02 -9.73
CA PHE A 67 -1.70 4.59 -9.46
C PHE A 67 -3.13 4.06 -9.41
N ALA A 68 -4.00 4.75 -8.68
CA ALA A 68 -5.37 4.27 -8.54
C ALA A 68 -6.08 4.22 -9.88
N ARG A 69 -5.94 5.26 -10.68
CA ARG A 69 -6.72 5.36 -11.92
C ARG A 69 -6.11 4.60 -13.08
N GLN A 70 -4.79 4.64 -13.21
CA GLN A 70 -4.15 4.03 -14.38
C GLN A 70 -3.73 2.59 -14.14
N VAL A 71 -3.22 2.29 -12.95
CA VAL A 71 -2.75 0.95 -12.66
C VAL A 71 -3.88 0.08 -12.16
N MET A 72 -4.65 0.56 -11.19
CA MET A 72 -5.72 -0.24 -10.60
C MET A 72 -7.06 -0.07 -11.31
N GLY A 73 -7.22 1.00 -12.07
CA GLY A 73 -8.48 1.23 -12.79
C GLY A 73 -9.61 1.64 -11.87
N SER A 74 -9.32 2.36 -10.80
CA SER A 74 -10.33 2.72 -9.82
C SER A 74 -10.30 4.22 -9.56
N ASN A 75 -11.47 4.79 -9.29
CA ASN A 75 -11.59 6.17 -8.84
C ASN A 75 -11.85 6.26 -7.35
N ASN A 76 -11.69 5.17 -6.62
CA ASN A 76 -11.93 5.16 -5.18
C ASN A 76 -10.73 5.75 -4.46
N ILE A 77 -10.66 7.08 -4.46
CA ILE A 77 -9.56 7.77 -3.81
C ILE A 77 -10.14 8.94 -3.03
N ASP A 78 -9.67 9.12 -1.81
CA ASP A 78 -10.19 10.15 -0.94
C ASP A 78 -9.04 10.65 -0.07
N SER A 79 -9.33 11.65 0.74
CA SER A 79 -8.33 12.27 1.58
C SER A 79 -8.74 12.17 3.04
N CYS A 80 -7.77 12.12 3.91
CA CYS A 80 -8.02 12.03 5.34
C CYS A 80 -8.13 13.39 5.99
N ASN A 81 -8.07 14.47 5.24
CA ASN A 81 -8.01 15.81 5.82
C ASN A 81 -9.37 16.48 5.95
N ARG A 82 -10.43 15.75 5.75
CA ARG A 82 -11.76 16.30 5.87
C ARG A 82 -12.21 16.24 7.31
N THR A 83 -11.82 17.13 8.07
CA THR A 83 -12.25 17.15 9.48
C THR A 83 -12.54 18.56 9.91
#